data_7be684c4bdd09bb6a1eab85956f3e878
#
_entry.id   7be684c4bdd09bb6a1eab85956f3e878
#
_cell.length_a   1.000
_cell.length_b   1.000
_cell.length_c   1.000
_cell.angle_alpha   90.00
_cell.angle_beta   90.00
_cell.angle_gamma   90.00
#
_symmetry.space_group_name_H-M   'P 1'
#
loop_
_entity.id
_entity.type
_entity.pdbx_description
1 polymer ?
#
loop_
_entity_poly.entity_id
_entity_poly.type
_entity_poly.pdbx_seq_one_letter_code
_entity_poly.pdbx_strand_id
1 'polypeptide(L)'
;MEKLGTMLNDGQRRQTEILVEGTHLFDNVTGKKNLKQMEQFAGKGAKLVDLGLKDNRGKAAPLTHAQMCSLYMHLRNADSKEHLLNGGFTVPDAVEYNKGNIVEAYQKGQTVRIGMLTDSEGKPMADTIVSAIEKNLTDYDRAWIGSMENFFGSYTTDLINETSMKLLGYKRAVVKNYYPIAVDKS
;
A
#
# COMPACT_ATOMS: atom_id res chain seq x y z
N MET A 1 -1.03 -41.01 -3.25
CA MET A 1 -0.87 -40.23 -2.00
C MET A 1 0.45 -39.49 -1.91
N GLU A 2 1.55 -40.01 -2.41
CA GLU A 2 2.87 -39.32 -2.44
C GLU A 2 2.86 -37.93 -3.14
N LYS A 3 2.21 -37.81 -4.31
CA LYS A 3 2.09 -36.55 -5.04
C LYS A 3 1.41 -35.43 -4.26
N LEU A 4 0.39 -35.74 -3.46
CA LEU A 4 -0.34 -34.75 -2.66
C LEU A 4 0.51 -34.24 -1.49
N GLY A 5 1.26 -35.15 -0.84
CA GLY A 5 2.19 -34.81 0.24
C GLY A 5 3.32 -33.89 -0.24
N THR A 6 3.88 -34.17 -1.43
CA THR A 6 4.93 -33.32 -2.03
C THR A 6 4.41 -31.94 -2.37
N MET A 7 3.18 -31.82 -2.92
CA MET A 7 2.56 -30.53 -3.26
C MET A 7 2.25 -29.69 -2.02
N LEU A 8 1.80 -30.31 -0.91
CA LEU A 8 1.56 -29.62 0.35
C LEU A 8 2.86 -29.10 0.96
N ASN A 9 3.92 -29.91 0.97
CA ASN A 9 5.23 -29.50 1.47
C ASN A 9 5.83 -28.36 0.63
N ASP A 10 5.70 -28.41 -0.69
CA ASP A 10 6.14 -27.33 -1.58
C ASP A 10 5.36 -26.04 -1.33
N GLY A 11 4.05 -26.11 -1.09
CA GLY A 11 3.22 -24.97 -0.75
C GLY A 11 3.63 -24.31 0.57
N GLN A 12 3.86 -25.12 1.61
CA GLN A 12 4.32 -24.63 2.92
C GLN A 12 5.72 -23.99 2.84
N ARG A 13 6.65 -24.63 2.10
CA ARG A 13 7.99 -24.08 1.88
C ARG A 13 7.92 -22.71 1.20
N ARG A 14 7.13 -22.56 0.14
CA ARG A 14 6.98 -21.29 -0.58
C ARG A 14 6.34 -20.20 0.26
N GLN A 15 5.36 -20.56 1.09
CA GLN A 15 4.78 -19.62 2.06
C GLN A 15 5.84 -19.12 3.05
N THR A 16 6.70 -20.01 3.54
CA THR A 16 7.81 -19.65 4.42
C THR A 16 8.83 -18.76 3.71
N GLU A 17 9.18 -19.06 2.46
CA GLU A 17 10.08 -18.24 1.64
C GLU A 17 9.54 -16.82 1.47
N ILE A 18 8.24 -16.64 1.18
CA ILE A 18 7.59 -15.33 1.07
C ILE A 18 7.65 -14.57 2.40
N LEU A 19 7.37 -15.24 3.51
CA LEU A 19 7.43 -14.62 4.84
C LEU A 19 8.84 -14.17 5.21
N VAL A 20 9.85 -15.01 4.93
CA VAL A 20 11.25 -14.68 5.18
C VAL A 20 11.70 -13.49 4.34
N GLU A 21 11.40 -13.50 3.03
CA GLU A 21 11.75 -12.39 2.15
C GLU A 21 11.03 -11.10 2.52
N GLY A 22 9.73 -11.19 2.86
CA GLY A 22 8.98 -10.04 3.39
C GLY A 22 9.60 -9.46 4.66
N THR A 23 10.07 -10.32 5.58
CA THR A 23 10.76 -9.90 6.79
C THR A 23 12.08 -9.21 6.46
N HIS A 24 12.88 -9.76 5.55
CA HIS A 24 14.14 -9.14 5.13
C HIS A 24 13.93 -7.78 4.47
N LEU A 25 12.94 -7.65 3.61
CA LEU A 25 12.58 -6.36 3.01
C LEU A 25 12.17 -5.35 4.08
N PHE A 26 11.33 -5.78 5.01
CA PHE A 26 10.89 -4.95 6.11
C PHE A 26 12.07 -4.50 6.98
N ASP A 27 12.97 -5.40 7.33
CA ASP A 27 14.18 -5.09 8.12
C ASP A 27 15.15 -4.16 7.39
N ASN A 28 15.28 -4.26 6.07
CA ASN A 28 16.10 -3.37 5.28
C ASN A 28 15.62 -1.92 5.30
N VAL A 29 14.32 -1.71 5.33
CA VAL A 29 13.71 -0.37 5.34
C VAL A 29 13.39 0.12 6.75
N THR A 30 12.93 -0.78 7.64
CA THR A 30 12.44 -0.44 8.97
C THR A 30 13.41 -0.78 10.10
N GLY A 31 14.55 -1.41 9.80
CA GLY A 31 15.53 -1.88 10.79
C GLY A 31 15.99 -0.79 11.77
N LYS A 32 16.65 -1.20 12.85
CA LYS A 32 17.05 -0.34 13.98
C LYS A 32 17.75 0.97 13.58
N LYS A 33 18.48 0.96 12.45
CA LYS A 33 19.14 2.16 11.90
C LYS A 33 18.18 3.21 11.39
N ASN A 34 16.95 2.82 11.07
CA ASN A 34 15.93 3.66 10.44
C ASN A 34 14.74 3.98 11.37
N LEU A 35 14.82 3.67 12.66
CA LEU A 35 13.71 3.86 13.61
C LEU A 35 13.16 5.29 13.60
N LYS A 36 14.04 6.29 13.55
CA LYS A 36 13.62 7.69 13.51
C LYS A 36 12.85 8.02 12.23
N GLN A 37 13.30 7.52 11.09
CA GLN A 37 12.63 7.69 9.80
C GLN A 37 11.30 6.95 9.80
N MET A 38 11.24 5.75 10.35
CA MET A 38 10.02 4.98 10.48
C MET A 38 8.99 5.67 11.37
N GLU A 39 9.41 6.28 12.48
CA GLU A 39 8.51 7.09 13.31
C GLU A 39 7.95 8.30 12.55
N GLN A 40 8.77 8.98 11.76
CA GLN A 40 8.33 10.10 10.93
C GLN A 40 7.45 9.65 9.76
N PHE A 41 7.62 8.42 9.29
CA PHE A 41 6.88 7.84 8.18
C PHE A 41 5.47 7.42 8.59
N ALA A 42 5.33 6.70 9.71
CA ALA A 42 4.07 6.11 10.13
C ALA A 42 3.83 6.10 11.65
N GLY A 43 4.77 6.61 12.43
CA GLY A 43 4.71 6.56 13.89
C GLY A 43 3.84 7.65 14.52
N LYS A 44 3.81 7.64 15.85
CA LYS A 44 3.21 8.71 16.63
C LYS A 44 4.00 10.01 16.41
N GLY A 45 3.33 11.08 16.00
CA GLY A 45 3.98 12.35 15.67
C GLY A 45 4.57 12.37 14.25
N ALA A 46 4.19 11.44 13.36
CA ALA A 46 4.58 11.47 11.96
C ALA A 46 4.24 12.81 11.31
N LYS A 47 5.10 13.27 10.40
CA LYS A 47 4.80 14.45 9.59
C LYS A 47 3.60 14.17 8.70
N LEU A 48 2.67 15.11 8.67
CA LEU A 48 1.52 15.06 7.78
C LEU A 48 1.81 15.84 6.51
N VAL A 49 1.38 15.28 5.38
CA VAL A 49 1.50 15.87 4.05
C VAL A 49 0.12 16.28 3.60
N ASP A 50 -0.05 17.56 3.27
CA ASP A 50 -1.26 18.07 2.65
C ASP A 50 -1.14 17.97 1.12
N LEU A 51 -1.94 17.08 0.55
CA LEU A 51 -2.05 16.87 -0.91
C LEU A 51 -3.27 17.60 -1.51
N GLY A 52 -3.92 18.48 -0.75
CA GLY A 52 -5.16 19.15 -1.16
C GLY A 52 -6.39 18.23 -1.09
N LEU A 53 -6.27 17.05 -0.48
CA LEU A 53 -7.37 16.11 -0.33
C LEU A 53 -8.36 16.61 0.74
N LYS A 54 -9.64 16.32 0.52
CA LYS A 54 -10.71 16.67 1.46
C LYS A 54 -11.51 15.42 1.84
N ASP A 55 -11.93 15.37 3.08
CA ASP A 55 -12.87 14.35 3.54
C ASP A 55 -14.29 14.62 2.98
N ASN A 56 -15.21 13.68 3.23
CA ASN A 56 -16.61 13.78 2.81
C ASN A 56 -17.37 14.96 3.45
N ARG A 57 -16.78 15.65 4.43
CA ARG A 57 -17.31 16.86 5.09
C ARG A 57 -16.66 18.14 4.55
N GLY A 58 -15.78 18.01 3.54
CA GLY A 58 -15.04 19.13 2.95
C GLY A 58 -13.84 19.62 3.78
N LYS A 59 -13.50 18.93 4.89
CA LYS A 59 -12.34 19.25 5.72
C LYS A 59 -11.07 18.70 5.10
N ALA A 60 -9.95 19.43 5.22
CA ALA A 60 -8.65 18.95 4.77
C ALA A 60 -8.30 17.60 5.42
N ALA A 61 -7.86 16.66 4.59
CA ALA A 61 -7.48 15.30 5.00
C ALA A 61 -5.99 15.06 4.68
N PRO A 62 -5.06 15.61 5.50
CA PRO A 62 -3.65 15.36 5.32
C PRO A 62 -3.32 13.90 5.62
N LEU A 63 -2.31 13.37 4.93
CA LEU A 63 -1.88 11.98 5.04
C LEU A 63 -0.53 11.87 5.75
N THR A 64 -0.27 10.75 6.43
CA THR A 64 1.10 10.39 6.80
C THR A 64 1.90 10.00 5.57
N HIS A 65 3.23 9.98 5.66
CA HIS A 65 4.08 9.52 4.56
C HIS A 65 3.74 8.07 4.14
N ALA A 66 3.42 7.19 5.09
CA ALA A 66 2.99 5.82 4.77
C ALA A 66 1.69 5.78 3.95
N GLN A 67 0.70 6.57 4.33
CA GLN A 67 -0.57 6.67 3.59
C GLN A 67 -0.36 7.30 2.21
N MET A 68 0.50 8.31 2.12
CA MET A 68 0.88 8.96 0.86
C MET A 68 1.57 7.97 -0.09
N CYS A 69 2.52 7.18 0.40
CA CYS A 69 3.21 6.16 -0.40
C CYS A 69 2.24 5.06 -0.87
N SER A 70 1.31 4.62 -0.01
CA SER A 70 0.27 3.67 -0.38
C SER A 70 -0.62 4.22 -1.49
N LEU A 71 -1.09 5.46 -1.36
CA LEU A 71 -1.87 6.14 -2.39
C LEU A 71 -1.10 6.25 -3.72
N TYR A 72 0.19 6.59 -3.66
CA TYR A 72 1.06 6.66 -4.83
C TYR A 72 1.12 5.34 -5.60
N MET A 73 1.35 4.23 -4.89
CA MET A 73 1.41 2.90 -5.52
C MET A 73 0.06 2.50 -6.14
N HIS A 74 -1.05 2.78 -5.48
CA HIS A 74 -2.38 2.51 -6.02
C HIS A 74 -2.70 3.36 -7.26
N LEU A 75 -2.31 4.63 -7.28
CA LEU A 75 -2.54 5.50 -8.45
C LEU A 75 -1.71 5.11 -9.67
N ARG A 76 -0.62 4.34 -9.50
CA ARG A 76 0.21 3.80 -10.59
C ARG A 76 -0.30 2.45 -11.13
N ASN A 77 -1.21 1.80 -10.43
CA ASN A 77 -1.87 0.60 -10.91
C ASN A 77 -3.19 0.99 -11.60
N ALA A 78 -3.41 0.55 -12.83
CA ALA A 78 -4.55 0.98 -13.64
C ALA A 78 -5.90 0.67 -12.99
N ASP A 79 -6.06 -0.57 -12.49
CA ASP A 79 -7.32 -1.02 -11.90
C ASP A 79 -7.60 -0.29 -10.57
N SER A 80 -6.57 -0.18 -9.71
CA SER A 80 -6.67 0.56 -8.45
C SER A 80 -6.94 2.04 -8.67
N LYS A 81 -6.31 2.65 -9.66
CA LYS A 81 -6.52 4.05 -10.05
C LYS A 81 -7.98 4.31 -10.40
N GLU A 82 -8.59 3.44 -11.19
CA GLU A 82 -10.00 3.58 -11.58
C GLU A 82 -10.94 3.51 -10.37
N HIS A 83 -10.71 2.56 -9.46
CA HIS A 83 -11.47 2.47 -8.21
C HIS A 83 -11.35 3.73 -7.35
N LEU A 84 -10.14 4.28 -7.20
CA LEU A 84 -9.91 5.49 -6.42
C LEU A 84 -10.58 6.72 -7.05
N LEU A 85 -10.52 6.84 -8.37
CA LEU A 85 -11.14 7.95 -9.09
C LEU A 85 -12.65 7.94 -8.95
N ASN A 86 -13.28 6.77 -9.07
CA ASN A 86 -14.73 6.63 -9.08
C ASN A 86 -15.33 6.45 -7.68
N GLY A 87 -14.63 5.78 -6.77
CA GLY A 87 -15.14 5.41 -5.46
C GLY A 87 -14.52 6.17 -4.29
N GLY A 88 -13.37 6.80 -4.47
CA GLY A 88 -12.58 7.32 -3.35
C GLY A 88 -12.03 6.20 -2.46
N PHE A 89 -11.61 6.54 -1.24
CA PHE A 89 -11.00 5.59 -0.32
C PHE A 89 -11.18 6.00 1.14
N THR A 90 -11.03 5.05 2.05
CA THR A 90 -11.07 5.28 3.50
C THR A 90 -9.69 5.01 4.08
N VAL A 91 -9.21 5.91 4.91
CA VAL A 91 -7.93 5.75 5.63
C VAL A 91 -8.12 6.06 7.11
N PRO A 92 -7.26 5.55 8.00
CA PRO A 92 -7.20 6.04 9.37
C PRO A 92 -7.01 7.56 9.38
N ASP A 93 -7.74 8.26 10.27
CA ASP A 93 -7.61 9.71 10.41
C ASP A 93 -6.19 10.05 10.90
N ALA A 94 -5.35 10.58 9.99
CA ALA A 94 -3.96 10.86 10.28
C ALA A 94 -3.77 11.88 11.41
N VAL A 95 -4.70 12.82 11.59
CA VAL A 95 -4.65 13.82 12.65
C VAL A 95 -4.92 13.18 14.01
N GLU A 96 -5.97 12.37 14.13
CA GLU A 96 -6.32 11.68 15.36
C GLU A 96 -5.32 10.54 15.66
N TYR A 97 -4.91 9.80 14.66
CA TYR A 97 -3.89 8.77 14.77
C TYR A 97 -2.55 9.31 15.25
N ASN A 98 -2.15 10.48 14.79
CA ASN A 98 -0.88 11.12 15.18
C ASN A 98 -0.84 11.50 16.67
N LYS A 99 -1.98 11.58 17.33
CA LYS A 99 -2.11 11.80 18.78
C LYS A 99 -2.06 10.50 19.59
N GLY A 100 -2.20 9.33 18.94
CA GLY A 100 -2.37 8.04 19.59
C GLY A 100 -1.75 6.87 18.83
N ASN A 101 -2.34 5.70 19.03
CA ASN A 101 -1.93 4.45 18.38
C ASN A 101 -2.82 4.17 17.18
N ILE A 102 -2.22 3.89 16.00
CA ILE A 102 -2.96 3.60 14.76
C ILE A 102 -3.93 2.42 14.91
N VAL A 103 -3.51 1.38 15.63
CA VAL A 103 -4.34 0.19 15.84
C VAL A 103 -5.58 0.58 16.66
N GLU A 104 -5.39 1.40 17.69
CA GLU A 104 -6.46 1.91 18.52
C GLU A 104 -7.39 2.85 17.75
N ALA A 105 -6.84 3.75 16.95
CA ALA A 105 -7.60 4.63 16.07
C ALA A 105 -8.46 3.83 15.09
N TYR A 106 -7.88 2.82 14.45
CA TYR A 106 -8.57 1.94 13.52
C TYR A 106 -9.67 1.13 14.22
N GLN A 107 -9.39 0.53 15.37
CA GLN A 107 -10.37 -0.22 16.17
C GLN A 107 -11.54 0.63 16.66
N LYS A 108 -11.30 1.91 16.92
CA LYS A 108 -12.33 2.89 17.33
C LYS A 108 -13.08 3.49 16.13
N GLY A 109 -12.80 3.05 14.89
CA GLY A 109 -13.42 3.60 13.70
C GLY A 109 -13.04 5.06 13.41
N GLN A 110 -11.91 5.53 13.93
CA GLN A 110 -11.38 6.86 13.64
C GLN A 110 -10.75 6.88 12.25
N THR A 111 -11.63 6.91 11.26
CA THR A 111 -11.26 6.92 9.84
C THR A 111 -11.86 8.14 9.16
N VAL A 112 -11.23 8.55 8.08
CA VAL A 112 -11.76 9.56 7.16
C VAL A 112 -12.04 8.94 5.81
N ARG A 113 -13.17 9.29 5.23
CA ARG A 113 -13.54 8.95 3.87
C ARG A 113 -13.14 10.10 2.97
N ILE A 114 -12.24 9.83 2.03
CA ILE A 114 -11.87 10.74 0.95
C ILE A 114 -12.74 10.35 -0.25
N GLY A 115 -13.46 11.31 -0.81
CA GLY A 115 -14.36 11.10 -1.92
C GLY A 115 -13.65 10.80 -3.23
N MET A 116 -14.39 10.81 -4.33
CA MET A 116 -13.83 10.65 -5.67
C MET A 116 -12.67 11.64 -5.92
N LEU A 117 -11.61 11.17 -6.55
CA LEU A 117 -10.46 11.99 -6.87
C LEU A 117 -10.69 12.77 -8.18
N THR A 118 -11.70 13.63 -8.16
CA THR A 118 -12.05 14.54 -9.26
C THR A 118 -12.05 15.99 -8.77
N ASP A 119 -11.77 16.92 -9.68
CA ASP A 119 -11.91 18.35 -9.39
C ASP A 119 -13.38 18.79 -9.41
N SER A 120 -13.61 20.11 -9.25
CA SER A 120 -14.97 20.68 -9.27
C SER A 120 -15.69 20.56 -10.62
N GLU A 121 -14.96 20.26 -11.69
CA GLU A 121 -15.49 20.03 -13.04
C GLU A 121 -15.66 18.53 -13.36
N GLY A 122 -15.38 17.65 -12.39
CA GLY A 122 -15.45 16.20 -12.55
C GLY A 122 -14.26 15.60 -13.30
N LYS A 123 -13.17 16.33 -13.51
CA LYS A 123 -11.97 15.81 -14.17
C LYS A 123 -11.11 15.01 -13.19
N PRO A 124 -10.52 13.88 -13.62
CA PRO A 124 -9.63 13.09 -12.78
C PRO A 124 -8.43 13.89 -12.27
N MET A 125 -8.20 13.86 -10.97
CA MET A 125 -7.09 14.54 -10.30
C MET A 125 -5.84 13.65 -10.12
N ALA A 126 -5.83 12.42 -10.63
CA ALA A 126 -4.76 11.46 -10.37
C ALA A 126 -3.36 12.01 -10.69
N ASP A 127 -3.17 12.63 -11.84
CA ASP A 127 -1.86 13.14 -12.25
C ASP A 127 -1.42 14.35 -11.41
N THR A 128 -2.36 15.19 -10.99
CA THR A 128 -2.11 16.30 -10.07
C THR A 128 -1.68 15.78 -8.70
N ILE A 129 -2.39 14.75 -8.18
CA ILE A 129 -2.07 14.13 -6.89
C ILE A 129 -0.72 13.41 -6.96
N VAL A 130 -0.45 12.64 -8.02
CA VAL A 130 0.85 11.98 -8.24
C VAL A 130 1.97 13.01 -8.24
N SER A 131 1.83 14.12 -8.98
CA SER A 131 2.83 15.17 -9.01
C SER A 131 3.03 15.84 -7.64
N ALA A 132 1.97 16.02 -6.87
CA ALA A 132 2.05 16.53 -5.50
C ALA A 132 2.76 15.55 -4.57
N ILE A 133 2.48 14.25 -4.70
CA ILE A 133 3.17 13.21 -3.94
C ILE A 133 4.67 13.21 -4.26
N GLU A 134 5.05 13.19 -5.54
CA GLU A 134 6.45 13.13 -5.97
C GLU A 134 7.30 14.28 -5.42
N LYS A 135 6.72 15.46 -5.26
CA LYS A 135 7.37 16.64 -4.63
C LYS A 135 7.59 16.47 -3.12
N ASN A 136 6.82 15.61 -2.47
CA ASN A 136 6.86 15.38 -1.03
C ASN A 136 7.58 14.08 -0.63
N LEU A 137 7.97 13.22 -1.61
CA LEU A 137 8.68 11.98 -1.33
C LEU A 137 10.09 12.25 -0.78
N THR A 138 10.37 11.70 0.39
CA THR A 138 11.73 11.63 0.95
C THR A 138 12.50 10.43 0.36
N ASP A 139 13.81 10.37 0.60
CA ASP A 139 14.63 9.21 0.22
C ASP A 139 14.14 7.93 0.90
N TYR A 140 13.69 8.02 2.15
CA TYR A 140 13.09 6.90 2.87
C TYR A 140 11.81 6.41 2.20
N ASP A 141 10.92 7.32 1.79
CA ASP A 141 9.68 6.98 1.08
C ASP A 141 9.98 6.26 -0.23
N ARG A 142 10.96 6.74 -0.99
CA ARG A 142 11.40 6.11 -2.26
C ARG A 142 11.97 4.72 -2.03
N ALA A 143 12.78 4.54 -1.00
CA ALA A 143 13.32 3.24 -0.63
C ALA A 143 12.21 2.26 -0.22
N TRP A 144 11.22 2.75 0.55
CA TRP A 144 10.08 1.94 0.95
C TRP A 144 9.21 1.53 -0.24
N ILE A 145 8.86 2.48 -1.13
CA ILE A 145 8.11 2.21 -2.36
C ILE A 145 8.84 1.17 -3.22
N GLY A 146 10.15 1.38 -3.47
CA GLY A 146 10.95 0.45 -4.26
C GLY A 146 11.00 -0.96 -3.68
N SER A 147 11.07 -1.08 -2.35
CA SER A 147 11.03 -2.37 -1.67
C SER A 147 9.68 -3.06 -1.85
N MET A 148 8.58 -2.32 -1.71
CA MET A 148 7.22 -2.85 -1.90
C MET A 148 6.97 -3.25 -3.37
N GLU A 149 7.37 -2.43 -4.32
CA GLU A 149 7.25 -2.73 -5.75
C GLU A 149 8.07 -3.97 -6.13
N ASN A 150 9.27 -4.12 -5.59
CA ASN A 150 10.09 -5.32 -5.81
C ASN A 150 9.44 -6.57 -5.21
N PHE A 151 8.94 -6.47 -3.98
CA PHE A 151 8.31 -7.60 -3.31
C PHE A 151 7.03 -8.06 -4.01
N PHE A 152 6.10 -7.14 -4.27
CA PHE A 152 4.81 -7.49 -4.88
C PHE A 152 4.90 -7.62 -6.40
N GLY A 153 5.66 -6.77 -7.08
CA GLY A 153 5.70 -6.70 -8.53
C GLY A 153 6.64 -7.71 -9.19
N SER A 154 7.68 -8.16 -8.48
CA SER A 154 8.65 -9.12 -9.02
C SER A 154 8.61 -10.42 -8.24
N TYR A 155 9.13 -10.42 -7.01
CA TYR A 155 9.32 -11.65 -6.24
C TYR A 155 8.05 -12.48 -6.06
N THR A 156 6.99 -11.89 -5.53
CA THR A 156 5.72 -12.61 -5.30
C THR A 156 5.03 -12.99 -6.61
N THR A 157 5.08 -12.11 -7.61
CA THR A 157 4.51 -12.36 -8.94
C THR A 157 5.20 -13.52 -9.64
N ASP A 158 6.53 -13.58 -9.62
CA ASP A 158 7.30 -14.66 -10.24
C ASP A 158 7.01 -15.99 -9.55
N LEU A 159 6.96 -16.02 -8.22
CA LEU A 159 6.65 -17.21 -7.45
C LEU A 159 5.23 -17.74 -7.72
N ILE A 160 4.23 -16.85 -7.81
CA ILE A 160 2.85 -17.21 -8.18
C ILE A 160 2.81 -17.76 -9.61
N ASN A 161 3.49 -17.10 -10.55
CA ASN A 161 3.48 -17.51 -11.95
C ASN A 161 4.20 -18.83 -12.18
N GLU A 162 5.32 -19.07 -11.52
CA GLU A 162 6.01 -20.36 -11.57
C GLU A 162 5.10 -21.50 -11.08
N THR A 163 4.41 -21.29 -9.96
CA THR A 163 3.47 -22.23 -9.40
C THR A 163 2.28 -22.47 -10.33
N SER A 164 1.71 -21.38 -10.88
CA SER A 164 0.57 -21.43 -11.79
C SER A 164 0.90 -22.15 -13.10
N MET A 165 2.10 -21.90 -13.65
CA MET A 165 2.57 -22.61 -14.84
C MET A 165 2.70 -24.11 -14.60
N LYS A 166 3.20 -24.53 -13.45
CA LYS A 166 3.30 -25.96 -13.08
C LYS A 166 1.95 -26.64 -12.88
N LEU A 167 0.97 -25.93 -12.31
CA LEU A 167 -0.33 -26.50 -11.96
C LEU A 167 -1.37 -26.37 -13.07
N LEU A 168 -1.37 -25.26 -13.78
CA LEU A 168 -2.46 -24.85 -14.66
C LEU A 168 -2.01 -24.65 -16.13
N GLY A 169 -0.70 -24.58 -16.38
CA GLY A 169 -0.15 -24.34 -17.71
C GLY A 169 -0.20 -22.89 -18.20
N TYR A 170 -0.61 -21.94 -17.35
CA TYR A 170 -0.63 -20.50 -17.66
C TYR A 170 -0.27 -19.62 -16.47
N LYS A 171 0.17 -18.38 -16.74
CA LYS A 171 0.50 -17.38 -15.71
C LYS A 171 -0.77 -16.73 -15.19
N ARG A 172 -0.95 -16.66 -13.87
CA ARG A 172 -2.11 -16.00 -13.21
C ARG A 172 -1.83 -14.56 -12.83
N ALA A 173 -0.61 -14.23 -12.41
CA ALA A 173 -0.26 -12.89 -11.98
C ALA A 173 0.36 -12.12 -13.14
N VAL A 174 -0.42 -11.27 -13.79
CA VAL A 174 -0.01 -10.47 -14.96
C VAL A 174 -0.21 -8.96 -14.74
N VAL A 175 -0.62 -8.58 -13.52
CA VAL A 175 -0.91 -7.17 -13.18
C VAL A 175 0.40 -6.43 -12.93
N LYS A 176 0.64 -5.36 -13.67
CA LYS A 176 1.78 -4.46 -13.46
C LYS A 176 1.53 -3.55 -12.24
N ASN A 177 2.59 -3.21 -11.52
CA ASN A 177 2.54 -2.35 -10.33
C ASN A 177 1.50 -2.83 -9.31
N TYR A 178 1.42 -4.14 -9.09
CA TYR A 178 0.49 -4.71 -8.14
C TYR A 178 0.83 -4.27 -6.71
N TYR A 179 -0.16 -3.71 -6.02
CA TYR A 179 -0.13 -3.46 -4.59
C TYR A 179 -1.50 -3.85 -4.00
N PRO A 180 -1.54 -4.64 -2.91
CA PRO A 180 -2.81 -5.17 -2.39
C PRO A 180 -3.79 -4.09 -1.97
N ILE A 181 -5.06 -4.26 -2.33
CA ILE A 181 -6.17 -3.43 -1.87
C ILE A 181 -7.01 -4.23 -0.87
N ALA A 182 -7.32 -3.63 0.27
CA ALA A 182 -8.37 -4.14 1.13
C ALA A 182 -9.71 -3.52 0.70
N VAL A 183 -10.67 -4.36 0.37
CA VAL A 183 -12.04 -3.92 0.07
C VAL A 183 -12.80 -3.85 1.38
N ASP A 184 -13.40 -2.69 1.66
CA ASP A 184 -14.28 -2.52 2.82
C ASP A 184 -15.54 -3.37 2.61
N LYS A 185 -15.78 -4.28 3.54
CA LYS A 185 -16.96 -5.18 3.52
C LYS A 185 -18.10 -4.56 4.30
N SER A 186 -18.41 -3.29 4.00
CA SER A 186 -19.62 -2.65 4.57
C SER A 186 -20.89 -3.05 3.80
#